data_301019be6e615d69b3b7a264e8552b3f
#
_entry.id   301019be6e615d69b3b7a264e8552b3f
#
_cell.length_a   1.000
_cell.length_b   1.000
_cell.length_c   1.000
_cell.angle_alpha   90.00
_cell.angle_beta   90.00
_cell.angle_gamma   90.00
#
_symmetry.space_group_name_H-M   'P 1'
#
loop_
_entity.id
_entity.type
_entity.pdbx_description
1 polymer ?
#
loop_
_entity_poly.entity_id
_entity_poly.type
_entity_poly.pdbx_seq_one_letter_code
_entity_poly.pdbx_strand_id
1 'polypeptide(L)'
;MERDAKSAWHRVKNADEIWIYLRGDPLNLWCLDNENKLIRNLILDSNNPVEMIPSGYWQAAKSTGEFTLASCCACPGFDFKDLNC
;
A
#
# COMPACT_ATOMS: atom_id res chain seq x y z
N MET A 1 -9.44 1.87 -8.02
CA MET A 1 -9.74 0.45 -7.83
C MET A 1 -11.24 0.26 -7.67
N GLU A 2 -11.82 -0.65 -8.40
CA GLU A 2 -13.25 -0.88 -8.33
C GLU A 2 -13.61 -1.86 -7.23
N ARG A 3 -14.92 -1.92 -6.87
CA ARG A 3 -15.38 -2.68 -5.71
C ARG A 3 -14.90 -4.12 -5.68
N ASP A 4 -15.08 -4.86 -6.75
CA ASP A 4 -14.75 -6.27 -6.78
C ASP A 4 -13.34 -6.54 -7.29
N ALA A 5 -12.61 -5.49 -7.62
CA ALA A 5 -11.24 -5.62 -8.09
C ALA A 5 -10.30 -5.63 -6.88
N LYS A 6 -9.61 -6.74 -6.71
CA LYS A 6 -8.64 -6.90 -5.65
C LYS A 6 -7.29 -7.16 -6.28
N SER A 7 -6.28 -6.41 -5.87
CA SER A 7 -4.94 -6.68 -6.38
C SER A 7 -4.47 -8.03 -5.84
N ALA A 8 -3.78 -8.78 -6.68
CA ALA A 8 -3.16 -10.02 -6.22
C ALA A 8 -2.10 -9.68 -5.16
N TRP A 9 -1.82 -10.63 -4.28
CA TRP A 9 -0.71 -10.47 -3.37
C TRP A 9 0.58 -10.32 -4.17
N HIS A 10 1.33 -9.29 -3.86
CA HIS A 10 2.62 -9.07 -4.52
C HIS A 10 3.63 -8.54 -3.50
N ARG A 11 4.88 -8.63 -3.86
CA ARG A 11 5.97 -8.22 -3.01
C ARG A 11 7.01 -7.43 -3.81
N VAL A 12 7.43 -6.31 -3.23
CA VAL A 12 8.52 -5.51 -3.79
C VAL A 12 9.72 -5.69 -2.89
N LYS A 13 10.80 -6.26 -3.43
CA LYS A 13 11.92 -6.68 -2.60
C LYS A 13 12.92 -5.59 -2.24
N ASN A 14 13.16 -4.66 -3.10
CA ASN A 14 14.22 -3.68 -2.89
C ASN A 14 13.69 -2.26 -2.81
N ALA A 15 12.44 -2.11 -2.44
CA ALA A 15 11.82 -0.79 -2.37
C ALA A 15 10.70 -0.79 -1.35
N ASP A 16 10.53 0.33 -0.68
CA ASP A 16 9.34 0.58 0.11
C ASP A 16 8.27 1.08 -0.84
N GLU A 17 7.01 0.74 -0.54
CA GLU A 17 5.90 1.26 -1.32
C GLU A 17 5.10 2.24 -0.48
N ILE A 18 4.79 3.39 -1.07
CA ILE A 18 4.00 4.43 -0.43
C ILE A 18 2.67 4.49 -1.16
N TRP A 19 1.59 4.25 -0.43
CA TRP A 19 0.24 4.35 -0.94
C TRP A 19 -0.36 5.68 -0.53
N ILE A 20 -0.97 6.38 -1.47
CA ILE A 20 -1.56 7.69 -1.24
C ILE A 20 -3.01 7.66 -1.69
N TYR A 21 -3.92 7.93 -0.75
CA TYR A 21 -5.34 8.04 -1.05
C TYR A 21 -5.59 9.35 -1.78
N LEU A 22 -6.32 9.30 -2.87
CA LEU A 22 -6.69 10.48 -3.63
C LEU A 22 -8.15 10.81 -3.49
N ARG A 23 -9.03 9.84 -3.76
CA ARG A 23 -10.47 10.05 -3.58
C ARG A 23 -11.21 8.73 -3.72
N GLY A 24 -12.51 8.77 -3.41
CA GLY A 24 -13.37 7.60 -3.49
C GLY A 24 -13.59 6.97 -2.14
N ASP A 25 -13.95 5.70 -2.14
CA ASP A 25 -14.17 4.96 -0.92
C ASP A 25 -12.84 4.60 -0.26
N PRO A 26 -12.85 4.34 1.06
CA PRO A 26 -11.63 3.88 1.71
C PRO A 26 -11.08 2.62 1.07
N LEU A 27 -9.77 2.48 1.10
CA LEU A 27 -9.08 1.33 0.54
C LEU A 27 -8.57 0.44 1.66
N ASN A 28 -8.90 -0.84 1.60
CA ASN A 28 -8.28 -1.82 2.47
C ASN A 28 -6.93 -2.21 1.90
N LEU A 29 -5.90 -2.10 2.73
CA LEU A 29 -4.57 -2.61 2.43
C LEU A 29 -4.24 -3.72 3.40
N TRP A 30 -3.70 -4.81 2.89
CA TRP A 30 -3.19 -5.89 3.72
C TRP A 30 -1.70 -6.03 3.46
N CYS A 31 -0.93 -6.20 4.52
CA CYS A 31 0.47 -6.52 4.37
C CYS A 31 0.84 -7.69 5.27
N LEU A 32 1.70 -8.54 4.77
CA LEU A 32 2.18 -9.72 5.47
C LEU A 32 3.67 -9.56 5.75
N ASP A 33 3.99 -9.57 7.03
CA ASP A 33 5.37 -9.59 7.48
C ASP A 33 5.86 -11.04 7.47
N ASN A 34 6.78 -11.35 6.56
CA ASN A 34 7.30 -12.71 6.44
C ASN A 34 8.04 -13.20 7.68
N GLU A 35 8.68 -12.31 8.41
CA GLU A 35 9.45 -12.71 9.58
C GLU A 35 8.56 -13.13 10.73
N ASN A 36 7.52 -12.35 10.98
CA ASN A 36 6.61 -12.60 12.08
C ASN A 36 5.33 -13.31 11.65
N LYS A 37 5.14 -13.45 10.34
CA LYS A 37 3.95 -14.07 9.75
C LYS A 37 2.67 -13.42 10.23
N LEU A 38 2.70 -12.11 10.41
CA LEU A 38 1.55 -11.34 10.84
C LEU A 38 0.94 -10.62 9.66
N ILE A 39 -0.38 -10.71 9.54
CA ILE A 39 -1.13 -9.94 8.54
C ILE A 39 -1.67 -8.71 9.22
N ARG A 40 -1.38 -7.55 8.64
CA ARG A 40 -1.91 -6.28 9.11
C ARG A 40 -2.91 -5.76 8.10
N ASN A 41 -4.00 -5.21 8.60
CA ASN A 41 -4.99 -4.53 7.77
C ASN A 41 -4.91 -3.04 8.04
N LEU A 42 -4.68 -2.28 6.99
CA LEU A 42 -4.59 -0.83 7.05
C LEU A 42 -5.70 -0.24 6.22
N ILE A 43 -6.25 0.87 6.67
CA ILE A 43 -7.30 1.58 5.94
C ILE A 43 -6.73 2.90 5.44
N LEU A 44 -6.81 3.09 4.14
CA LEU A 44 -6.37 4.31 3.49
C LEU A 44 -7.60 5.13 3.14
N ASP A 45 -7.69 6.33 3.68
CA ASP A 45 -8.85 7.19 3.45
C ASP A 45 -8.47 8.67 3.66
N SER A 46 -9.48 9.54 3.67
CA SER A 46 -9.23 10.97 3.83
C SER A 46 -8.65 11.33 5.20
N ASN A 47 -8.86 10.52 6.20
CA ASN A 47 -8.30 10.75 7.54
C ASN A 47 -6.92 10.11 7.71
N ASN A 48 -6.60 9.15 6.86
CA ASN A 48 -5.32 8.46 6.88
C ASN A 48 -4.88 8.27 5.42
N PRO A 49 -4.44 9.34 4.76
CA PRO A 49 -4.25 9.31 3.31
C PRO A 49 -2.93 8.70 2.85
N VAL A 50 -2.03 8.41 3.74
CA VAL A 50 -0.70 7.90 3.37
C VAL A 50 -0.35 6.71 4.25
N GLU A 51 0.06 5.61 3.59
CA GLU A 51 0.58 4.44 4.29
C GLU A 51 1.81 3.93 3.55
N MET A 52 2.77 3.46 4.31
CA MET A 52 3.99 2.88 3.76
C MET A 52 4.04 1.40 4.04
N ILE A 53 4.34 0.62 3.01
CA ILE A 53 4.58 -0.82 3.15
C ILE A 53 6.09 -1.04 2.97
N PRO A 54 6.78 -1.51 4.00
CA PRO A 54 8.23 -1.73 3.91
C PRO A 54 8.59 -2.75 2.83
N SER A 55 9.78 -2.64 2.31
CA SER A 55 10.27 -3.57 1.30
C SER A 55 10.24 -5.00 1.82
N GLY A 56 9.95 -5.94 0.94
CA GLY A 56 9.90 -7.34 1.29
C GLY A 56 8.59 -7.84 1.85
N TYR A 57 7.67 -6.94 2.19
CA TYR A 57 6.35 -7.35 2.69
C TYR A 57 5.45 -7.71 1.51
N TRP A 58 4.64 -8.75 1.70
CA TRP A 58 3.58 -9.04 0.75
C TRP A 58 2.44 -8.07 0.99
N GLN A 59 1.78 -7.63 -0.08
CA GLN A 59 0.70 -6.67 0.04
C GLN A 59 -0.42 -6.96 -0.95
N ALA A 60 -1.63 -6.55 -0.57
CA ALA A 60 -2.80 -6.62 -1.41
C ALA A 60 -3.73 -5.47 -1.05
N ALA A 61 -4.59 -5.09 -1.97
CA ALA A 61 -5.49 -3.96 -1.76
C ALA A 61 -6.86 -4.24 -2.36
N LYS A 62 -7.90 -3.67 -1.76
CA LYS A 62 -9.26 -3.75 -2.28
C LYS A 62 -10.06 -2.54 -1.82
N SER A 63 -10.81 -1.93 -2.73
CA SER A 63 -11.74 -0.86 -2.36
C SER A 63 -12.83 -1.39 -1.45
N THR A 64 -13.24 -0.58 -0.47
CA THR A 64 -14.34 -0.95 0.42
C THR A 64 -15.71 -0.65 -0.17
N GLY A 65 -15.78 0.12 -1.26
CA GLY A 65 -17.02 0.53 -1.88
C GLY A 65 -16.97 0.43 -3.39
N GLU A 66 -17.51 1.43 -4.07
CA GLU A 66 -17.62 1.40 -5.52
C GLU A 66 -16.26 1.50 -6.21
N PHE A 67 -15.43 2.41 -5.72
CA PHE A 67 -14.06 2.54 -6.23
C PHE A 67 -13.21 3.33 -5.26
N THR A 68 -11.92 3.17 -5.40
CA THR A 68 -10.92 4.00 -4.72
C THR A 68 -9.88 4.44 -5.74
N LEU A 69 -9.58 5.73 -5.77
CA LEU A 69 -8.47 6.24 -6.56
C LEU A 69 -7.31 6.48 -5.62
N ALA A 70 -6.23 5.76 -5.86
CA ALA A 70 -5.03 5.84 -5.04
C ALA A 70 -3.79 5.77 -5.91
N SER A 71 -2.72 6.37 -5.42
CA SER A 71 -1.41 6.30 -6.08
C SER A 71 -0.49 5.40 -5.27
N CYS A 72 0.36 4.66 -5.95
CA CYS A 72 1.34 3.81 -5.31
C CYS A 72 2.71 4.08 -5.92
N CYS A 73 3.66 4.45 -5.09
CA CYS A 73 5.02 4.75 -5.52
C CYS A 73 6.00 3.81 -4.85
N ALA A 74 6.94 3.30 -5.63
CA ALA A 74 8.03 2.50 -5.09
C ALA A 74 9.25 3.40 -4.91
N CYS A 75 9.84 3.37 -3.71
CA CYS A 75 11.01 4.18 -3.38
C CYS A 75 12.16 3.26 -3.00
N PRO A 76 12.98 2.84 -3.96
CA PRO A 76 14.06 1.91 -3.68
C PRO A 76 15.14 2.53 -2.83
N GLY A 77 15.45 1.85 -1.71
CA GLY A 77 16.56 2.23 -0.88
C GLY A 77 16.51 3.65 -0.37
N PHE A 78 15.36 4.09 0.15
CA PHE A 78 15.24 5.46 0.63
C PHE A 78 16.31 5.74 1.69
N ASP A 79 17.05 6.82 1.45
CA ASP A 79 18.08 7.32 2.34
C ASP A 79 18.02 8.83 2.24
N PHE A 80 18.42 9.52 3.29
CA PHE A 80 18.48 10.98 3.25
C PHE A 80 19.37 11.50 2.13
N LYS A 81 20.32 10.69 1.68
CA LYS A 81 21.16 11.04 0.55
C LYS A 81 20.40 10.96 -0.77
N ASP A 82 19.32 10.22 -0.82
CA ASP A 82 18.57 9.94 -2.03
C ASP A 82 17.19 10.53 -1.97
N LEU A 83 17.12 11.80 -1.65
CA LEU A 83 15.84 12.49 -1.54
C LEU A 83 15.09 12.63 -2.86
N ASN A 84 15.64 12.08 -3.92
CA ASN A 84 15.05 12.13 -5.25
C ASN A 84 14.20 10.93 -5.60
N CYS A 85 14.00 10.04 -4.67
CA CYS A 85 13.21 8.84 -4.99
C CYS A 85 11.76 9.16 -5.28
#